data_b26892328fa6990a92609b7c70718439
#
_entry.id   b26892328fa6990a92609b7c70718439
#
_cell.length_a   1.000
_cell.length_b   1.000
_cell.length_c   1.000
_cell.angle_alpha   90.00
_cell.angle_beta   90.00
_cell.angle_gamma   90.00
#
_symmetry.space_group_name_H-M   'P 1'
#
loop_
_entity.id
_entity.type
_entity.pdbx_description
1 polymer ?
#
loop_
_entity_poly.entity_id
_entity_poly.type
_entity_poly.pdbx_seq_one_letter_code
_entity_poly.pdbx_strand_id
1 'polypeptide(L)'
;MDTNHAIVEIDKHTLIITLNRPEKRNALSPGMLVTVYEAWRQLDNDDNLRCAILTGAGGTFCSGADLTAMKGGNEDSEMMKKLEEIPDLHWQALLRHNRPCKPVIAAVEGFALAGGTEILQGTDIRVAGKSSTFGLTEPQRGLFPLGGSTIRLRRQIPYTLAAETVSYTHLRAHETTD
;
A
#
# COMPACT_ATOMS: atom_id res chain seq x y z
N MET A 1 19.67 -14.38 -3.89
CA MET A 1 19.47 -13.05 -4.44
C MET A 1 18.64 -12.29 -3.44
N ASP A 2 19.24 -11.35 -2.78
CA ASP A 2 18.56 -10.50 -1.78
C ASP A 2 17.66 -9.53 -2.53
N THR A 3 16.45 -9.95 -2.79
CA THR A 3 15.46 -9.10 -3.46
C THR A 3 14.81 -8.23 -2.40
N ASN A 4 15.35 -7.04 -2.23
CA ASN A 4 14.80 -6.05 -1.33
C ASN A 4 13.45 -5.58 -1.92
N HIS A 5 12.36 -6.25 -1.54
CA HIS A 5 11.01 -6.02 -2.07
C HIS A 5 10.44 -4.65 -1.72
N ALA A 6 10.99 -3.97 -0.73
CA ALA A 6 10.82 -2.55 -0.48
C ALA A 6 12.15 -1.94 -0.07
N ILE A 7 12.41 -0.72 -0.50
CA ILE A 7 13.60 0.05 -0.17
C ILE A 7 13.19 1.13 0.81
N VAL A 8 13.96 1.27 1.90
CA VAL A 8 13.73 2.29 2.93
C VAL A 8 14.97 3.17 3.01
N GLU A 9 14.79 4.45 2.77
CA GLU A 9 15.84 5.45 2.76
C GLU A 9 15.46 6.64 3.63
N ILE A 10 16.44 7.35 4.14
CA ILE A 10 16.23 8.60 4.89
C ILE A 10 16.87 9.75 4.13
N ASP A 11 16.07 10.74 3.76
CA ASP A 11 16.55 12.04 3.28
C ASP A 11 16.23 13.11 4.32
N LYS A 12 17.27 13.56 5.05
CA LYS A 12 17.17 14.52 6.14
C LYS A 12 16.19 14.05 7.24
N HIS A 13 14.97 14.55 7.21
CA HIS A 13 13.92 14.27 8.20
C HIS A 13 12.75 13.45 7.60
N THR A 14 12.92 12.94 6.39
CA THR A 14 11.88 12.22 5.64
C THR A 14 12.28 10.77 5.47
N LEU A 15 11.42 9.85 5.88
CA LEU A 15 11.54 8.42 5.58
C LEU A 15 10.92 8.16 4.21
N ILE A 16 11.68 7.63 3.28
CA ILE A 16 11.20 7.29 1.93
C ILE A 16 11.08 5.77 1.84
N ILE A 17 9.87 5.29 1.56
CA ILE A 17 9.56 3.88 1.41
C ILE A 17 9.16 3.65 -0.04
N THR A 18 9.98 2.91 -0.78
CA THR A 18 9.73 2.56 -2.18
C THR A 18 9.36 1.09 -2.29
N LEU A 19 8.14 0.80 -2.71
CA LEU A 19 7.71 -0.55 -3.07
C LEU A 19 8.50 -0.96 -4.32
N ASN A 20 9.32 -2.03 -4.24
CA ASN A 20 10.38 -2.30 -5.22
C ASN A 20 10.30 -3.72 -5.81
N ARG A 21 9.22 -3.99 -6.52
CA ARG A 21 9.01 -5.19 -7.34
C ARG A 21 8.36 -4.80 -8.68
N PRO A 22 9.00 -3.92 -9.48
CA PRO A 22 8.38 -3.39 -10.70
C PRO A 22 7.99 -4.48 -11.70
N GLU A 23 8.73 -5.59 -11.77
CA GLU A 23 8.42 -6.76 -12.61
C GLU A 23 7.11 -7.47 -12.20
N LYS A 24 6.67 -7.29 -10.95
CA LYS A 24 5.40 -7.76 -10.39
C LYS A 24 4.42 -6.61 -10.13
N ARG A 25 4.65 -5.44 -10.75
CA ARG A 25 3.86 -4.22 -10.54
C ARG A 25 3.70 -3.88 -9.04
N ASN A 26 4.78 -4.07 -8.29
CA ASN A 26 4.88 -3.84 -6.85
C ASN A 26 3.79 -4.58 -6.04
N ALA A 27 3.45 -5.81 -6.44
CA ALA A 27 2.54 -6.65 -5.68
C ALA A 27 3.10 -6.91 -4.27
N LEU A 28 2.21 -6.81 -3.28
CA LEU A 28 2.52 -6.91 -1.84
C LEU A 28 2.88 -8.35 -1.48
N SER A 29 4.16 -8.62 -1.37
CA SER A 29 4.69 -9.89 -0.86
C SER A 29 4.84 -9.87 0.66
N PRO A 30 4.97 -11.02 1.33
CA PRO A 30 5.31 -11.11 2.73
C PRO A 30 6.53 -10.26 3.12
N GLY A 31 7.63 -10.37 2.38
CA GLY A 31 8.82 -9.55 2.62
C GLY A 31 8.58 -8.06 2.51
N MET A 32 7.81 -7.62 1.51
CA MET A 32 7.42 -6.22 1.37
C MET A 32 6.59 -5.75 2.57
N LEU A 33 5.61 -6.52 3.00
CA LEU A 33 4.76 -6.18 4.14
C LEU A 33 5.55 -6.05 5.44
N VAL A 34 6.51 -6.95 5.69
CA VAL A 34 7.40 -6.87 6.85
C VAL A 34 8.23 -5.59 6.80
N THR A 35 8.88 -5.31 5.67
CA THR A 35 9.71 -4.09 5.52
C THR A 35 8.90 -2.82 5.71
N VAL A 36 7.71 -2.75 5.13
CA VAL A 36 6.81 -1.59 5.27
C VAL A 36 6.35 -1.43 6.73
N TYR A 37 6.00 -2.53 7.41
CA TYR A 37 5.66 -2.50 8.83
C TYR A 37 6.82 -1.98 9.69
N GLU A 38 8.03 -2.48 9.46
CA GLU A 38 9.22 -2.02 10.19
C GLU A 38 9.52 -0.54 9.92
N ALA A 39 9.33 -0.08 8.70
CA ALA A 39 9.48 1.33 8.33
C ALA A 39 8.49 2.24 9.09
N TRP A 40 7.24 1.82 9.28
CA TRP A 40 6.29 2.57 10.12
C TRP A 40 6.75 2.65 11.56
N ARG A 41 7.29 1.55 12.11
CA ARG A 41 7.86 1.52 13.46
C ARG A 41 9.08 2.44 13.57
N GLN A 42 9.94 2.44 12.56
CA GLN A 42 11.10 3.36 12.52
C GLN A 42 10.64 4.81 12.48
N LEU A 43 9.63 5.15 11.66
CA LEU A 43 9.08 6.50 11.58
C LEU A 43 8.65 7.02 12.96
N ASP A 44 7.92 6.21 13.72
CA ASP A 44 7.39 6.63 15.02
C ASP A 44 8.47 6.72 16.10
N ASN A 45 9.47 5.84 16.07
CA ASN A 45 10.49 5.70 17.12
C ASN A 45 11.71 6.61 16.92
N ASP A 46 11.94 7.18 15.74
CA ASP A 46 13.08 8.06 15.46
C ASP A 46 12.64 9.53 15.52
N ASP A 47 13.03 10.22 16.57
CA ASP A 47 12.69 11.63 16.79
C ASP A 47 13.23 12.59 15.72
N ASN A 48 14.22 12.18 14.93
CA ASN A 48 14.73 12.97 13.81
C ASN A 48 13.82 12.91 12.57
N LEU A 49 13.00 11.89 12.44
CA LEU A 49 12.04 11.77 11.35
C LEU A 49 10.79 12.59 11.63
N ARG A 50 10.27 13.27 10.62
CA ARG A 50 9.09 14.14 10.72
C ARG A 50 7.92 13.67 9.88
N CYS A 51 8.18 12.93 8.80
CA CYS A 51 7.16 12.39 7.91
C CYS A 51 7.71 11.21 7.13
N ALA A 52 6.83 10.48 6.44
CA ALA A 52 7.21 9.48 5.46
C ALA A 52 6.60 9.77 4.09
N ILE A 53 7.31 9.33 3.04
CA ILE A 53 6.81 9.24 1.67
C ILE A 53 6.72 7.76 1.29
N LEU A 54 5.57 7.33 0.83
CA LEU A 54 5.36 6.00 0.27
C LEU A 54 5.17 6.11 -1.24
N THR A 55 5.96 5.36 -2.00
CA THR A 55 5.90 5.36 -3.47
C THR A 55 6.17 3.97 -4.04
N GLY A 56 6.06 3.82 -5.36
CA GLY A 56 6.36 2.58 -6.08
C GLY A 56 7.40 2.77 -7.15
N ALA A 57 8.30 1.81 -7.31
CA ALA A 57 9.30 1.79 -8.37
C ALA A 57 8.67 1.44 -9.74
N GLY A 58 9.36 1.82 -10.84
CA GLY A 58 9.00 1.39 -12.19
C GLY A 58 7.69 1.97 -12.73
N GLY A 59 7.25 3.15 -12.26
CA GLY A 59 6.07 3.85 -12.79
C GLY A 59 4.73 3.18 -12.46
N THR A 60 4.70 2.35 -11.44
CA THR A 60 3.48 1.73 -10.89
C THR A 60 3.54 1.81 -9.37
N PHE A 61 2.47 2.26 -8.73
CA PHE A 61 2.45 2.31 -7.27
C PHE A 61 2.36 0.90 -6.68
N CYS A 62 1.24 0.19 -6.87
CA CYS A 62 1.04 -1.15 -6.32
C CYS A 62 -0.19 -1.83 -6.95
N SER A 63 -0.07 -3.09 -7.33
CA SER A 63 -1.16 -3.89 -7.93
C SER A 63 -1.97 -4.70 -6.92
N GLY A 64 -1.72 -4.56 -5.61
CA GLY A 64 -2.40 -5.31 -4.55
C GLY A 64 -1.61 -6.53 -4.08
N ALA A 65 -2.29 -7.49 -3.45
CA ALA A 65 -1.66 -8.67 -2.88
C ALA A 65 -0.97 -9.56 -3.93
N ASP A 66 0.17 -10.15 -3.58
CA ASP A 66 0.82 -11.17 -4.41
C ASP A 66 0.05 -12.49 -4.33
N LEU A 67 -0.76 -12.76 -5.35
CA LEU A 67 -1.59 -13.97 -5.43
C LEU A 67 -0.75 -15.26 -5.52
N THR A 68 0.51 -15.18 -5.95
CA THR A 68 1.42 -16.33 -6.00
C THR A 68 1.86 -16.72 -4.59
N ALA A 69 2.22 -15.71 -3.78
CA ALA A 69 2.56 -15.92 -2.38
C ALA A 69 1.37 -16.50 -1.58
N MET A 70 0.16 -16.01 -1.83
CA MET A 70 -1.05 -16.53 -1.19
C MET A 70 -1.34 -18.02 -1.49
N LYS A 71 -0.78 -18.56 -2.58
CA LYS A 71 -0.92 -19.98 -2.98
C LYS A 71 0.21 -20.87 -2.45
N GLY A 72 1.05 -20.39 -1.52
CA GLY A 72 2.15 -21.16 -0.94
C GLY A 72 3.42 -21.16 -1.80
N GLY A 73 3.70 -20.07 -2.50
CA GLY A 73 4.98 -19.88 -3.20
C GLY A 73 6.16 -19.88 -2.23
N ASN A 74 7.37 -20.25 -2.74
CA ASN A 74 8.61 -20.21 -1.99
C ASN A 74 8.97 -18.76 -1.62
N GLU A 75 8.61 -18.33 -0.42
CA GLU A 75 9.07 -17.08 0.16
C GLU A 75 10.06 -17.34 1.29
N ASP A 76 10.84 -16.30 1.62
CA ASP A 76 11.83 -16.35 2.69
C ASP A 76 11.17 -16.80 3.99
N SER A 77 11.66 -17.91 4.55
CA SER A 77 11.11 -18.53 5.74
C SER A 77 11.18 -17.61 6.97
N GLU A 78 12.12 -16.67 7.02
CA GLU A 78 12.26 -15.70 8.11
C GLU A 78 11.14 -14.65 8.05
N MET A 79 10.83 -14.14 6.84
CA MET A 79 9.74 -13.18 6.64
C MET A 79 8.37 -13.79 6.93
N MET A 80 8.18 -15.07 6.57
CA MET A 80 6.95 -15.79 6.90
C MET A 80 6.79 -15.97 8.41
N LYS A 81 7.87 -16.30 9.15
CA LYS A 81 7.85 -16.36 10.61
C LYS A 81 7.44 -15.05 11.25
N LYS A 82 8.01 -13.92 10.81
CA LYS A 82 7.60 -12.59 11.34
C LYS A 82 6.12 -12.31 11.13
N LEU A 83 5.55 -12.70 9.97
CA LEU A 83 4.12 -12.56 9.70
C LEU A 83 3.24 -13.40 10.64
N GLU A 84 3.74 -14.57 11.08
CA GLU A 84 3.04 -15.45 12.02
C GLU A 84 3.21 -14.97 13.46
N GLU A 85 4.40 -14.50 13.85
CA GLU A 85 4.73 -14.09 15.20
C GLU A 85 4.14 -12.74 15.60
N ILE A 86 4.00 -11.80 14.65
CA ILE A 86 3.47 -10.47 14.92
C ILE A 86 1.98 -10.42 14.54
N PRO A 87 1.07 -10.33 15.52
CA PRO A 87 -0.35 -10.27 15.25
C PRO A 87 -0.71 -9.14 14.28
N ASP A 88 -1.48 -9.45 13.25
CA ASP A 88 -2.00 -8.47 12.29
C ASP A 88 -0.93 -7.65 11.55
N LEU A 89 0.33 -8.13 11.45
CA LEU A 89 1.41 -7.40 10.81
C LEU A 89 1.01 -6.87 9.41
N HIS A 90 0.41 -7.71 8.58
CA HIS A 90 -0.02 -7.34 7.24
C HIS A 90 -1.06 -6.20 7.24
N TRP A 91 -1.98 -6.18 8.22
CA TRP A 91 -2.94 -5.08 8.36
C TRP A 91 -2.32 -3.81 8.94
N GLN A 92 -1.30 -3.94 9.78
CA GLN A 92 -0.53 -2.80 10.27
C GLN A 92 0.32 -2.21 9.13
N ALA A 93 0.96 -3.03 8.30
CA ALA A 93 1.68 -2.59 7.11
C ALA A 93 0.77 -1.80 6.16
N LEU A 94 -0.49 -2.22 5.99
CA LEU A 94 -1.50 -1.55 5.18
C LEU A 94 -2.20 -0.37 5.89
N LEU A 95 -1.69 0.06 7.05
CA LEU A 95 -2.26 1.17 7.84
C LEU A 95 -3.73 0.94 8.24
N ARG A 96 -4.20 -0.31 8.27
CA ARG A 96 -5.59 -0.62 8.62
C ARG A 96 -5.84 -0.51 10.11
N HIS A 97 -5.05 -1.18 10.94
CA HIS A 97 -5.24 -1.24 12.39
C HIS A 97 -4.41 -0.20 13.12
N ASN A 98 -3.25 0.12 12.59
CA ASN A 98 -2.36 1.10 13.19
C ASN A 98 -1.88 2.09 12.14
N ARG A 99 -1.75 3.36 12.53
CA ARG A 99 -1.20 4.42 11.69
C ARG A 99 -0.06 5.08 12.45
N PRO A 100 1.02 5.47 11.75
CA PRO A 100 2.06 6.28 12.36
C PRO A 100 1.49 7.56 12.99
N CYS A 101 2.14 8.03 14.04
CA CYS A 101 1.81 9.31 14.68
C CYS A 101 2.27 10.51 13.83
N LYS A 102 3.18 10.28 12.88
CA LYS A 102 3.74 11.28 11.98
C LYS A 102 3.09 11.21 10.60
N PRO A 103 3.01 12.33 9.85
CA PRO A 103 2.37 12.38 8.56
C PRO A 103 2.95 11.40 7.54
N VAL A 104 2.08 10.72 6.80
CA VAL A 104 2.42 9.83 5.69
C VAL A 104 1.88 10.40 4.39
N ILE A 105 2.77 10.65 3.43
CA ILE A 105 2.46 11.15 2.09
C ILE A 105 2.59 9.99 1.10
N ALA A 106 1.57 9.75 0.29
CA ALA A 106 1.67 8.84 -0.84
C ALA A 106 1.98 9.60 -2.13
N ALA A 107 3.02 9.15 -2.84
CA ALA A 107 3.35 9.62 -4.19
C ALA A 107 3.02 8.50 -5.18
N VAL A 108 1.98 8.70 -5.99
CA VAL A 108 1.36 7.65 -6.80
C VAL A 108 1.60 7.89 -8.28
N GLU A 109 2.20 6.91 -8.95
CA GLU A 109 2.28 6.82 -10.39
C GLU A 109 1.64 5.53 -10.89
N GLY A 110 0.98 5.58 -12.06
CA GLY A 110 0.38 4.41 -12.69
C GLY A 110 -0.70 3.74 -11.83
N PHE A 111 -0.60 2.44 -11.67
CA PHE A 111 -1.65 1.65 -11.00
C PHE A 111 -1.50 1.62 -9.48
N ALA A 112 -2.60 1.93 -8.79
CA ALA A 112 -2.81 1.67 -7.38
C ALA A 112 -4.10 0.85 -7.23
N LEU A 113 -3.97 -0.48 -7.17
CA LEU A 113 -5.11 -1.40 -7.23
C LEU A 113 -5.20 -2.28 -5.99
N ALA A 114 -6.40 -2.70 -5.64
CA ALA A 114 -6.69 -3.58 -4.51
C ALA A 114 -6.03 -3.08 -3.21
N GLY A 115 -5.20 -3.89 -2.56
CA GLY A 115 -4.40 -3.50 -1.39
C GLY A 115 -3.56 -2.24 -1.61
N GLY A 116 -3.15 -1.93 -2.86
CA GLY A 116 -2.49 -0.67 -3.23
C GLY A 116 -3.41 0.53 -3.07
N THR A 117 -4.68 0.44 -3.43
CA THR A 117 -5.68 1.47 -3.14
C THR A 117 -6.01 1.51 -1.64
N GLU A 118 -6.01 0.38 -0.97
CA GLU A 118 -6.36 0.29 0.44
C GLU A 118 -5.35 0.98 1.35
N ILE A 119 -4.03 0.80 1.09
CA ILE A 119 -2.98 1.49 1.87
C ILE A 119 -3.06 3.00 1.70
N LEU A 120 -3.39 3.51 0.51
CA LEU A 120 -3.54 4.95 0.25
C LEU A 120 -4.60 5.58 1.16
N GLN A 121 -5.67 4.87 1.47
CA GLN A 121 -6.72 5.37 2.35
C GLN A 121 -6.27 5.52 3.81
N GLY A 122 -5.14 4.94 4.15
CA GLY A 122 -4.47 5.10 5.45
C GLY A 122 -3.50 6.28 5.49
N THR A 123 -3.08 6.85 4.35
CA THR A 123 -2.17 7.98 4.28
C THR A 123 -2.87 9.32 4.49
N ASP A 124 -2.13 10.35 4.88
CA ASP A 124 -2.66 11.67 5.19
C ASP A 124 -2.76 12.55 3.93
N ILE A 125 -1.76 12.51 3.07
CA ILE A 125 -1.69 13.28 1.83
C ILE A 125 -1.42 12.34 0.67
N ARG A 126 -2.10 12.57 -0.46
CA ARG A 126 -1.92 11.80 -1.70
C ARG A 126 -1.65 12.74 -2.85
N VAL A 127 -0.52 12.51 -3.53
CA VAL A 127 -0.16 13.18 -4.76
C VAL A 127 -0.14 12.13 -5.86
N ALA A 128 -0.89 12.34 -6.92
CA ALA A 128 -1.02 11.39 -8.00
C ALA A 128 -0.63 12.00 -9.34
N GLY A 129 0.13 11.27 -10.14
CA GLY A 129 0.36 11.59 -11.54
C GLY A 129 -0.93 11.51 -12.35
N LYS A 130 -1.02 12.27 -13.45
CA LYS A 130 -2.23 12.32 -14.30
C LYS A 130 -2.63 10.98 -14.90
N SER A 131 -1.68 10.04 -15.04
CA SER A 131 -1.92 8.69 -15.55
C SER A 131 -2.34 7.70 -14.47
N SER A 132 -2.42 8.12 -13.21
CA SER A 132 -2.72 7.22 -12.09
C SER A 132 -4.15 6.69 -12.18
N THR A 133 -4.27 5.39 -11.90
CA THR A 133 -5.55 4.67 -11.87
C THR A 133 -5.71 3.97 -10.53
N PHE A 134 -6.85 4.19 -9.91
CA PHE A 134 -7.20 3.62 -8.59
C PHE A 134 -8.33 2.61 -8.75
N GLY A 135 -8.32 1.54 -7.95
CA GLY A 135 -9.41 0.58 -8.04
C GLY A 135 -9.39 -0.48 -6.95
N LEU A 136 -10.57 -0.98 -6.62
CA LEU A 136 -10.78 -2.13 -5.75
C LEU A 136 -11.10 -3.35 -6.62
N THR A 137 -10.07 -4.07 -7.03
CA THR A 137 -10.17 -5.17 -8.00
C THR A 137 -10.45 -6.53 -7.35
N GLU A 138 -10.59 -6.58 -6.04
CA GLU A 138 -10.89 -7.79 -5.28
C GLU A 138 -12.15 -8.51 -5.78
N PRO A 139 -13.28 -7.83 -6.10
CA PRO A 139 -14.50 -8.50 -6.57
C PRO A 139 -14.30 -9.29 -7.87
N GLN A 140 -13.39 -8.85 -8.75
CA GLN A 140 -13.04 -9.61 -9.98
C GLN A 140 -12.38 -10.97 -9.69
N ARG A 141 -11.91 -11.16 -8.47
CA ARG A 141 -11.24 -12.39 -8.01
C ARG A 141 -12.07 -13.16 -6.98
N GLY A 142 -13.33 -12.76 -6.76
CA GLY A 142 -14.19 -13.35 -5.73
C GLY A 142 -13.70 -13.05 -4.30
N LEU A 143 -12.88 -12.00 -4.14
CA LEU A 143 -12.36 -11.55 -2.85
C LEU A 143 -13.09 -10.31 -2.37
N PHE A 144 -12.95 -10.03 -1.10
CA PHE A 144 -13.51 -8.84 -0.44
C PHE A 144 -12.39 -7.88 -0.01
N PRO A 145 -12.52 -6.56 -0.20
CA PRO A 145 -11.48 -5.59 0.18
C PRO A 145 -11.40 -5.47 1.70
N LEU A 146 -10.47 -6.21 2.32
CA LEU A 146 -10.30 -6.30 3.77
C LEU A 146 -9.33 -5.27 4.35
N GLY A 147 -8.53 -4.58 3.54
CA GLY A 147 -7.51 -3.61 4.01
C GLY A 147 -8.07 -2.27 4.50
N GLY A 148 -9.40 -2.11 4.54
CA GLY A 148 -10.05 -0.95 5.14
C GLY A 148 -11.01 -0.17 4.22
N SER A 149 -11.05 -0.48 2.94
CA SER A 149 -11.83 0.26 1.94
C SER A 149 -13.32 0.29 2.22
N THR A 150 -13.88 -0.78 2.74
CA THR A 150 -15.31 -0.88 3.11
C THR A 150 -15.79 0.19 4.09
N ILE A 151 -14.86 0.72 4.90
CA ILE A 151 -15.17 1.75 5.89
C ILE A 151 -14.61 3.10 5.44
N ARG A 152 -13.36 3.14 4.97
CA ARG A 152 -12.62 4.38 4.71
C ARG A 152 -13.03 5.05 3.41
N LEU A 153 -13.19 4.30 2.32
CA LEU A 153 -13.42 4.87 1.00
C LEU A 153 -14.65 5.79 0.99
N ARG A 154 -15.79 5.30 1.46
CA ARG A 154 -17.05 6.06 1.53
C ARG A 154 -17.02 7.28 2.46
N ARG A 155 -15.95 7.43 3.26
CA ARG A 155 -15.72 8.60 4.12
C ARG A 155 -14.79 9.62 3.49
N GLN A 156 -14.09 9.24 2.43
CA GLN A 156 -13.06 10.06 1.79
C GLN A 156 -13.48 10.58 0.43
N ILE A 157 -14.39 9.87 -0.26
CA ILE A 157 -14.97 10.27 -1.53
C ILE A 157 -16.51 10.12 -1.48
N PRO A 158 -17.26 10.78 -2.38
CA PRO A 158 -18.71 10.63 -2.48
C PRO A 158 -19.14 9.17 -2.57
N TYR A 159 -20.24 8.81 -1.92
CA TYR A 159 -20.70 7.43 -1.85
C TYR A 159 -20.90 6.78 -3.22
N THR A 160 -21.43 7.54 -4.20
CA THR A 160 -21.63 7.08 -5.57
C THR A 160 -20.33 6.67 -6.23
N LEU A 161 -19.25 7.48 -6.08
CA LEU A 161 -17.93 7.16 -6.59
C LEU A 161 -17.31 5.97 -5.85
N ALA A 162 -17.51 5.86 -4.54
CA ALA A 162 -17.06 4.71 -3.76
C ALA A 162 -17.74 3.42 -4.23
N ALA A 163 -19.04 3.46 -4.48
CA ALA A 163 -19.81 2.33 -5.01
C ALA A 163 -19.37 1.96 -6.44
N GLU A 164 -19.14 2.95 -7.29
CA GLU A 164 -18.62 2.77 -8.64
C GLU A 164 -17.24 2.11 -8.63
N THR A 165 -16.33 2.59 -7.77
CA THR A 165 -14.97 2.02 -7.63
C THR A 165 -15.01 0.54 -7.31
N VAL A 166 -15.95 0.07 -6.49
CA VAL A 166 -16.13 -1.35 -6.17
C VAL A 166 -16.79 -2.09 -7.33
N SER A 167 -17.80 -1.50 -7.99
CA SER A 167 -18.61 -2.16 -9.01
C SER A 167 -17.87 -2.27 -10.36
N TYR A 168 -17.23 -1.19 -10.79
CA TYR A 168 -16.44 -1.13 -12.03
C TYR A 168 -14.95 -1.34 -11.79
N THR A 169 -14.54 -1.39 -10.52
CA THR A 169 -13.19 -1.71 -10.04
C THR A 169 -12.08 -0.72 -10.39
N HIS A 170 -12.36 0.47 -10.94
CA HIS A 170 -11.34 1.48 -11.22
C HIS A 170 -11.90 2.90 -11.31
N LEU A 171 -11.07 3.88 -10.94
CA LEU A 171 -11.23 5.30 -11.21
C LEU A 171 -9.91 5.88 -11.73
N ARG A 172 -9.97 6.86 -12.59
CA ARG A 172 -8.80 7.61 -13.06
C ARG A 172 -8.67 8.92 -12.30
N ALA A 173 -7.43 9.42 -12.12
CA ALA A 173 -7.16 10.61 -11.32
C ALA A 173 -7.89 11.88 -11.82
N HIS A 174 -8.19 11.97 -13.12
CA HIS A 174 -8.87 13.13 -13.72
C HIS A 174 -10.41 13.01 -13.72
N GLU A 175 -10.97 11.87 -13.36
CA GLU A 175 -12.43 11.66 -13.27
C GLU A 175 -13.01 12.17 -11.93
N THR A 176 -12.15 12.66 -11.04
CA THR A 176 -12.53 13.17 -9.70
C THR A 176 -12.48 14.70 -9.58
N THR A 177 -12.25 15.42 -10.67
CA THR A 177 -12.07 16.88 -10.70
C THR A 177 -13.09 17.58 -11.60
N ASP A 178 -14.40 17.43 -11.31
CA ASP A 178 -15.44 18.36 -11.74
C ASP A 178 -16.26 18.83 -10.55
#